data_c592ffbac27d4c4529777084f5edd4e2
#
_entry.id   c592ffbac27d4c4529777084f5edd4e2
#
_cell.length_a   1.000
_cell.length_b   1.000
_cell.length_c   1.000
_cell.angle_alpha   90.00
_cell.angle_beta   90.00
_cell.angle_gamma   90.00
#
_symmetry.space_group_name_H-M   'P 1'
#
loop_
_entity.id
_entity.type
_entity.pdbx_description
1 polymer ?
#
loop_
_entity_poly.entity_id
_entity_poly.type
_entity_poly.pdbx_seq_one_letter_code
_entity_poly.pdbx_strand_id
1 'polypeptide(L)'
;WNASNPSNPCAAVTRAEFEDYTVSVIAPPACLPSSASASDITDVAANLNWTAVPSALVGYEYVLDNVATNPAGSGTATTAITYSASGLTPSTVYYFHVRSVCGVGSFSAWSTISFTTSCASVNVPYTENFETATVPNLPMCTSQQNVGTGNLWTVAANPGYGFTTKALRYSYNSTNAANVWFYTNGINLTAGTNYKITYDYGAASVTFPEKLKVAYGTSALASAMTTVLADHTNVVNTTPLNNVVNFTPTVSGVYYFGFNANSIANQFYLLVDNVSVDVVLSNDSFNNKSNVMAYPNPVKDVLNLSYKTAISNVRVINLLGQEVLNTKTNTNDVQVDMSALNAGAYIVNITVEDTVHTIKVIKE
;
A
#
# COMPACT_ATOMS: atom_id res chain seq x y z
N TRP A 1 29.41 -9.71 79.83
CA TRP A 1 29.81 -9.95 78.44
C TRP A 1 31.02 -10.86 78.48
N ASN A 2 30.93 -12.04 77.84
CA ASN A 2 32.08 -12.87 77.67
C ASN A 2 32.83 -12.48 76.41
N ALA A 3 34.12 -12.20 76.56
CA ALA A 3 34.91 -11.65 75.45
C ALA A 3 35.38 -12.75 74.44
N SER A 4 35.02 -13.97 74.64
CA SER A 4 35.37 -15.10 73.71
C SER A 4 34.08 -15.59 73.04
N ASN A 5 34.04 -15.48 71.70
CA ASN A 5 32.97 -16.07 70.91
C ASN A 5 33.02 -17.60 71.06
N PRO A 6 31.98 -18.27 71.57
CA PRO A 6 32.04 -19.74 71.76
C PRO A 6 32.13 -20.41 70.35
N SER A 7 33.12 -21.22 70.15
CA SER A 7 33.31 -22.02 68.95
C SER A 7 32.31 -23.19 68.80
N ASN A 8 31.48 -23.38 69.82
CA ASN A 8 30.39 -24.35 69.87
C ASN A 8 29.14 -23.68 70.38
N PRO A 9 28.10 -23.61 69.60
CA PRO A 9 26.81 -22.91 69.96
C PRO A 9 26.10 -23.63 71.14
N CYS A 10 26.47 -24.84 71.48
CA CYS A 10 25.93 -25.58 72.59
C CYS A 10 26.85 -25.54 73.87
N ALA A 11 27.92 -24.72 73.88
CA ALA A 11 28.79 -24.63 75.03
C ALA A 11 28.10 -23.79 76.15
N ALA A 12 28.20 -24.30 77.41
CA ALA A 12 27.67 -23.60 78.56
C ALA A 12 28.49 -22.33 78.80
N VAL A 13 27.83 -21.17 78.78
CA VAL A 13 28.42 -19.87 79.16
C VAL A 13 27.71 -19.34 80.39
N THR A 14 28.45 -18.70 81.29
CA THR A 14 27.92 -18.22 82.54
C THR A 14 27.05 -16.98 82.48
N ARG A 15 27.09 -16.23 81.38
CA ARG A 15 26.23 -15.07 81.10
C ARG A 15 26.25 -14.82 79.58
N ALA A 16 25.25 -15.31 78.87
CA ALA A 16 24.97 -14.95 77.48
C ALA A 16 23.47 -15.15 77.20
N GLU A 17 22.91 -14.29 76.37
CA GLU A 17 21.63 -14.50 75.74
C GLU A 17 21.86 -15.18 74.39
N PHE A 18 21.17 -16.30 74.16
CA PHE A 18 21.21 -17.03 72.90
C PHE A 18 19.85 -16.79 72.22
N GLU A 19 19.88 -16.18 71.04
CA GLU A 19 18.72 -16.10 70.21
C GLU A 19 18.86 -17.09 69.05
N ASP A 20 17.98 -18.08 69.00
CA ASP A 20 17.87 -19.03 67.91
C ASP A 20 16.89 -18.46 66.87
N TYR A 21 17.41 -18.20 65.70
CA TYR A 21 16.60 -17.82 64.51
C TYR A 21 16.39 -19.01 63.62
N THR A 22 15.14 -19.37 63.38
CA THR A 22 14.78 -20.29 62.32
C THR A 22 14.80 -19.59 60.98
N VAL A 23 15.76 -19.82 60.15
CA VAL A 23 15.80 -19.34 58.79
C VAL A 23 15.09 -20.37 57.90
N SER A 24 13.94 -19.99 57.36
CA SER A 24 13.28 -20.79 56.35
C SER A 24 13.90 -20.45 55.00
N VAL A 25 14.64 -21.35 54.39
CA VAL A 25 15.15 -21.25 53.04
C VAL A 25 14.03 -21.69 52.11
N ILE A 26 13.35 -20.73 51.49
CA ILE A 26 12.38 -21.01 50.43
C ILE A 26 13.16 -21.22 49.12
N ALA A 27 12.86 -22.30 48.40
CA ALA A 27 13.42 -22.52 47.07
C ALA A 27 13.10 -21.29 46.17
N PRO A 28 14.07 -20.81 45.38
CA PRO A 28 13.79 -19.72 44.44
C PRO A 28 12.59 -20.08 43.56
N PRO A 29 11.70 -19.12 43.23
CA PRO A 29 10.59 -19.41 42.35
C PRO A 29 11.13 -19.92 41.00
N ALA A 30 10.43 -20.91 40.42
CA ALA A 30 10.81 -21.47 39.13
C ALA A 30 10.89 -20.32 38.10
N CYS A 31 11.96 -20.34 37.29
CA CYS A 31 12.16 -19.36 36.24
C CYS A 31 11.17 -19.62 35.09
N LEU A 32 10.06 -18.89 35.08
CA LEU A 32 8.96 -19.08 34.15
C LEU A 32 9.16 -18.27 32.87
N PRO A 33 8.80 -18.82 31.71
CA PRO A 33 8.78 -18.06 30.45
C PRO A 33 7.65 -17.02 30.46
N SER A 34 7.87 -15.88 29.82
CA SER A 34 6.86 -14.87 29.55
C SER A 34 6.04 -15.24 28.32
N SER A 35 4.76 -14.90 28.27
CA SER A 35 3.97 -15.01 27.02
C SER A 35 4.11 -13.73 26.22
N ALA A 36 4.32 -13.86 24.90
CA ALA A 36 4.51 -12.74 23.99
C ALA A 36 3.33 -12.55 23.06
N SER A 37 3.18 -11.31 22.53
CA SER A 37 2.23 -10.93 21.48
C SER A 37 2.79 -9.83 20.62
N ALA A 38 2.30 -9.71 19.37
CA ALA A 38 2.58 -8.60 18.47
C ALA A 38 1.27 -7.85 18.18
N SER A 39 1.35 -6.52 18.12
CA SER A 39 0.23 -5.62 17.78
C SER A 39 0.71 -4.47 16.89
N ASP A 40 -0.23 -3.69 16.35
CA ASP A 40 0.04 -2.50 15.52
C ASP A 40 1.06 -2.78 14.40
N ILE A 41 0.88 -3.95 13.76
CA ILE A 41 1.78 -4.41 12.71
C ILE A 41 1.54 -3.59 11.45
N THR A 42 2.58 -2.89 11.01
CA THR A 42 2.61 -2.15 9.75
C THR A 42 3.57 -2.84 8.76
N ASP A 43 3.85 -2.21 7.66
CA ASP A 43 4.83 -2.66 6.67
C ASP A 43 6.28 -2.55 7.17
N VAL A 44 6.56 -1.63 8.11
CA VAL A 44 7.92 -1.33 8.59
C VAL A 44 8.05 -1.34 10.11
N ALA A 45 6.99 -1.65 10.87
CA ALA A 45 7.01 -1.59 12.32
C ALA A 45 6.02 -2.58 12.96
N ALA A 46 6.26 -2.91 14.23
CA ALA A 46 5.35 -3.67 15.08
C ALA A 46 5.58 -3.35 16.57
N ASN A 47 4.54 -3.42 17.39
CA ASN A 47 4.65 -3.37 18.84
C ASN A 47 4.68 -4.81 19.39
N LEU A 48 5.78 -5.16 20.04
CA LEU A 48 6.01 -6.47 20.66
C LEU A 48 5.82 -6.32 22.15
N ASN A 49 4.96 -7.15 22.74
CA ASN A 49 4.57 -7.07 24.14
C ASN A 49 4.74 -8.45 24.79
N TRP A 50 5.05 -8.48 26.08
CA TRP A 50 5.09 -9.73 26.85
C TRP A 50 4.63 -9.53 28.28
N THR A 51 4.15 -10.59 28.90
CA THR A 51 3.64 -10.51 30.27
C THR A 51 4.78 -10.47 31.27
N ALA A 52 4.65 -9.60 32.29
CA ALA A 52 5.53 -9.61 33.41
C ALA A 52 5.37 -10.91 34.21
N VAL A 53 6.49 -11.54 34.58
CA VAL A 53 6.51 -12.74 35.44
C VAL A 53 7.27 -12.46 36.72
N PRO A 54 6.76 -12.87 37.90
CA PRO A 54 7.39 -12.57 39.19
C PRO A 54 8.81 -13.20 39.36
N SER A 55 9.12 -14.25 38.62
CA SER A 55 10.44 -14.89 38.64
C SER A 55 11.50 -14.14 37.83
N ALA A 56 11.14 -13.17 36.99
CA ALA A 56 12.08 -12.36 36.21
C ALA A 56 12.71 -11.24 37.06
N LEU A 57 13.50 -11.62 38.07
CA LEU A 57 14.07 -10.69 39.05
C LEU A 57 15.10 -9.73 38.47
N VAL A 58 15.70 -10.06 37.35
CA VAL A 58 16.70 -9.22 36.64
C VAL A 58 16.09 -8.52 35.44
N GLY A 59 15.05 -9.10 34.82
CA GLY A 59 14.39 -8.59 33.64
C GLY A 59 14.19 -9.66 32.58
N TYR A 60 14.42 -9.29 31.31
CA TYR A 60 14.16 -10.13 30.15
C TYR A 60 15.31 -10.01 29.15
N GLU A 61 15.41 -11.00 28.28
CA GLU A 61 16.17 -10.91 27.03
C GLU A 61 15.24 -11.18 25.86
N TYR A 62 15.42 -10.44 24.76
CA TYR A 62 14.66 -10.68 23.53
C TYR A 62 15.56 -10.71 22.30
N VAL A 63 15.09 -11.40 21.25
CA VAL A 63 15.64 -11.40 19.90
C VAL A 63 14.48 -11.22 18.91
N LEU A 64 14.69 -10.42 17.89
CA LEU A 64 13.79 -10.26 16.76
C LEU A 64 14.57 -10.56 15.49
N ASP A 65 14.20 -11.61 14.77
CA ASP A 65 14.85 -12.03 13.53
C ASP A 65 13.88 -12.74 12.58
N ASN A 66 14.41 -13.37 11.52
CA ASN A 66 13.63 -14.15 10.56
C ASN A 66 13.82 -15.68 10.72
N VAL A 67 14.28 -16.11 11.89
CA VAL A 67 14.63 -17.52 12.16
C VAL A 67 13.65 -18.12 13.16
N ALA A 68 12.95 -19.18 12.77
CA ALA A 68 11.93 -19.82 13.63
C ALA A 68 12.50 -20.54 14.84
N THR A 69 13.77 -20.94 14.81
CA THR A 69 14.41 -21.68 15.91
C THR A 69 14.84 -20.74 17.03
N ASN A 70 14.71 -21.21 18.27
CA ASN A 70 15.11 -20.43 19.43
C ASN A 70 16.61 -20.02 19.35
N PRO A 71 16.93 -18.78 19.72
CA PRO A 71 18.31 -18.29 19.74
C PRO A 71 19.23 -19.19 20.58
N ALA A 72 20.39 -19.55 20.03
CA ALA A 72 21.40 -20.34 20.75
C ALA A 72 22.20 -19.49 21.76
N GLY A 73 22.21 -18.17 21.60
CA GLY A 73 22.96 -17.24 22.42
C GLY A 73 22.10 -16.34 23.30
N SER A 74 22.72 -15.28 23.82
CA SER A 74 22.04 -14.22 24.57
C SER A 74 21.26 -13.30 23.62
N GLY A 75 20.16 -12.75 24.11
CA GLY A 75 19.39 -11.70 23.45
C GLY A 75 19.77 -10.30 23.94
N THR A 76 19.00 -9.32 23.51
CA THR A 76 19.06 -7.94 24.02
C THR A 76 18.40 -7.88 25.40
N ALA A 77 19.16 -7.48 26.42
CA ALA A 77 18.66 -7.35 27.77
C ALA A 77 17.75 -6.13 27.96
N THR A 78 16.67 -6.29 28.74
CA THR A 78 15.74 -5.23 29.04
C THR A 78 14.98 -5.48 30.35
N THR A 79 14.52 -4.41 31.01
CA THR A 79 13.56 -4.48 32.11
C THR A 79 12.14 -4.11 31.67
N ALA A 80 11.98 -3.61 30.44
CA ALA A 80 10.68 -3.34 29.86
C ALA A 80 9.92 -4.62 29.55
N ILE A 81 8.62 -4.50 29.38
CA ILE A 81 7.71 -5.57 28.92
C ILE A 81 7.15 -5.30 27.52
N THR A 82 7.71 -4.32 26.85
CA THR A 82 7.34 -3.91 25.49
C THR A 82 8.57 -3.53 24.67
N TYR A 83 8.51 -3.74 23.37
CA TYR A 83 9.51 -3.28 22.40
C TYR A 83 8.80 -2.82 21.12
N SER A 84 9.02 -1.56 20.72
CA SER A 84 8.51 -1.03 19.46
C SER A 84 9.58 -1.25 18.39
N ALA A 85 9.37 -2.27 17.54
CA ALA A 85 10.23 -2.58 16.43
C ALA A 85 9.96 -1.62 15.27
N SER A 86 11.01 -1.13 14.60
CA SER A 86 10.94 -0.26 13.42
C SER A 86 12.02 -0.64 12.40
N GLY A 87 11.88 -0.16 11.16
CA GLY A 87 12.81 -0.49 10.07
C GLY A 87 12.68 -1.93 9.61
N LEU A 88 11.52 -2.55 9.83
CA LEU A 88 11.23 -3.90 9.35
C LEU A 88 11.05 -3.89 7.83
N THR A 89 11.27 -5.04 7.20
CA THR A 89 11.02 -5.24 5.77
C THR A 89 9.54 -5.58 5.55
N PRO A 90 8.85 -4.95 4.61
CA PRO A 90 7.47 -5.28 4.27
C PRO A 90 7.28 -6.74 3.85
N SER A 91 6.06 -7.26 4.04
CA SER A 91 5.65 -8.62 3.65
C SER A 91 6.59 -9.72 4.11
N THR A 92 7.20 -9.54 5.28
CA THR A 92 8.24 -10.43 5.81
C THR A 92 7.79 -11.07 7.12
N VAL A 93 8.03 -12.38 7.24
CA VAL A 93 7.79 -13.11 8.49
C VAL A 93 8.93 -12.82 9.45
N TYR A 94 8.59 -12.38 10.65
CA TYR A 94 9.50 -12.19 11.77
C TYR A 94 9.16 -13.13 12.90
N TYR A 95 10.18 -13.56 13.63
CA TYR A 95 10.07 -14.31 14.87
C TYR A 95 10.59 -13.46 16.03
N PHE A 96 9.74 -13.31 17.02
CA PHE A 96 10.09 -12.63 18.26
C PHE A 96 10.25 -13.66 19.37
N HIS A 97 11.43 -13.71 19.93
CA HIS A 97 11.83 -14.60 21.02
C HIS A 97 12.03 -13.77 22.28
N VAL A 98 11.44 -14.18 23.38
CA VAL A 98 11.63 -13.53 24.69
C VAL A 98 11.82 -14.59 25.77
N ARG A 99 12.71 -14.33 26.73
CA ARG A 99 12.90 -15.15 27.93
C ARG A 99 13.07 -14.30 29.17
N SER A 100 12.70 -14.86 30.32
CA SER A 100 12.91 -14.25 31.62
C SER A 100 14.34 -14.44 32.08
N VAL A 101 14.93 -13.43 32.73
CA VAL A 101 16.22 -13.48 33.42
C VAL A 101 15.96 -13.48 34.91
N CYS A 102 16.13 -14.65 35.56
CA CYS A 102 15.75 -14.84 36.95
C CYS A 102 16.91 -14.64 37.90
N GLY A 103 18.14 -14.57 37.41
CA GLY A 103 19.37 -14.36 38.13
C GLY A 103 20.60 -14.52 37.23
N VAL A 104 21.79 -14.34 37.76
CA VAL A 104 23.04 -14.51 37.01
C VAL A 104 23.12 -15.93 36.42
N GLY A 105 23.11 -16.06 35.11
CA GLY A 105 23.14 -17.33 34.41
C GLY A 105 21.85 -18.17 34.54
N SER A 106 20.78 -17.64 35.10
CA SER A 106 19.49 -18.31 35.26
C SER A 106 18.44 -17.72 34.33
N PHE A 107 18.01 -18.50 33.34
CA PHE A 107 17.08 -18.09 32.29
C PHE A 107 15.91 -19.06 32.19
N SER A 108 14.75 -18.54 31.78
CA SER A 108 13.65 -19.40 31.35
C SER A 108 13.95 -20.01 29.96
N ALA A 109 13.10 -20.94 29.52
CA ALA A 109 13.01 -21.26 28.10
C ALA A 109 12.57 -20.00 27.30
N TRP A 110 12.96 -19.97 26.03
CA TRP A 110 12.45 -18.95 25.10
C TRP A 110 10.95 -19.16 24.82
N SER A 111 10.20 -18.08 24.81
CA SER A 111 8.85 -18.01 24.27
C SER A 111 8.96 -17.35 22.91
N THR A 112 8.42 -17.99 21.88
CA THR A 112 8.53 -17.53 20.48
C THR A 112 7.16 -17.33 19.88
N ILE A 113 6.97 -16.18 19.25
CA ILE A 113 5.83 -15.90 18.37
C ILE A 113 6.32 -15.52 16.99
N SER A 114 5.47 -15.68 15.98
CA SER A 114 5.70 -15.14 14.64
C SER A 114 4.64 -14.12 14.27
N PHE A 115 5.04 -13.15 13.49
CA PHE A 115 4.13 -12.19 12.84
C PHE A 115 4.66 -11.86 11.45
N THR A 116 3.77 -11.38 10.58
CA THR A 116 4.14 -10.95 9.24
C THR A 116 3.85 -9.47 9.11
N THR A 117 4.83 -8.69 8.67
CA THR A 117 4.64 -7.27 8.35
C THR A 117 3.65 -7.10 7.19
N SER A 118 2.91 -6.01 7.20
CA SER A 118 1.97 -5.67 6.13
C SER A 118 2.72 -5.42 4.81
N CYS A 119 1.99 -5.43 3.71
CA CYS A 119 2.54 -5.03 2.43
C CYS A 119 2.77 -3.52 2.38
N ALA A 120 3.87 -3.09 1.77
CA ALA A 120 4.06 -1.69 1.44
C ALA A 120 3.05 -1.24 0.37
N SER A 121 2.56 0.00 0.49
CA SER A 121 1.82 0.63 -0.59
C SER A 121 2.74 0.93 -1.77
N VAL A 122 2.18 0.92 -2.99
CA VAL A 122 2.91 1.17 -4.23
C VAL A 122 2.46 2.48 -4.86
N ASN A 123 3.28 3.02 -5.77
CA ASN A 123 2.92 4.18 -6.57
C ASN A 123 2.32 3.72 -7.91
N VAL A 124 1.63 4.63 -8.58
CA VAL A 124 1.23 4.44 -9.98
C VAL A 124 2.46 4.58 -10.92
N PRO A 125 2.52 3.88 -12.05
CA PRO A 125 1.52 2.94 -12.56
C PRO A 125 1.49 1.63 -11.75
N TYR A 126 0.30 1.20 -11.35
CA TYR A 126 0.06 -0.11 -10.75
C TYR A 126 -0.53 -1.05 -11.78
N THR A 127 -0.10 -2.30 -11.77
CA THR A 127 -0.66 -3.35 -12.63
C THR A 127 -0.79 -4.66 -11.87
N GLU A 128 -1.91 -5.37 -12.06
CA GLU A 128 -2.14 -6.72 -11.58
C GLU A 128 -2.79 -7.55 -12.70
N ASN A 129 -2.02 -8.47 -13.23
CA ASN A 129 -2.42 -9.38 -14.31
C ASN A 129 -2.49 -10.85 -13.86
N PHE A 130 -2.41 -11.09 -12.56
CA PHE A 130 -2.49 -12.39 -11.89
C PHE A 130 -1.42 -13.42 -12.28
N GLU A 131 -0.46 -13.09 -13.16
CA GLU A 131 0.55 -14.03 -13.67
C GLU A 131 1.53 -14.50 -12.60
N THR A 132 1.78 -13.69 -11.57
CA THR A 132 2.68 -14.02 -10.46
C THR A 132 2.03 -14.95 -9.42
N ALA A 133 0.71 -15.11 -9.46
CA ALA A 133 -0.03 -15.90 -8.49
C ALA A 133 0.26 -17.40 -8.62
N THR A 134 0.31 -18.09 -7.49
CA THR A 134 0.30 -19.56 -7.42
C THR A 134 -1.14 -20.05 -7.35
N VAL A 135 -1.65 -20.56 -8.47
CA VAL A 135 -3.03 -21.06 -8.58
C VAL A 135 -3.32 -22.12 -7.50
N PRO A 136 -4.45 -22.02 -6.77
CA PRO A 136 -5.58 -21.09 -6.92
C PRO A 136 -5.49 -19.82 -6.06
N ASN A 137 -4.34 -19.56 -5.42
CA ASN A 137 -4.17 -18.47 -4.46
C ASN A 137 -4.17 -17.10 -5.15
N LEU A 138 -4.56 -16.08 -4.41
CA LEU A 138 -4.44 -14.69 -4.87
C LEU A 138 -2.97 -14.25 -4.92
N PRO A 139 -2.63 -13.23 -5.72
CA PRO A 139 -1.30 -12.61 -5.71
C PRO A 139 -0.92 -12.08 -4.34
N MET A 140 0.39 -12.04 -4.06
CA MET A 140 0.90 -11.44 -2.83
C MET A 140 0.46 -9.97 -2.73
N CYS A 141 0.19 -9.50 -1.53
CA CYS A 141 -0.26 -8.14 -1.24
C CYS A 141 -1.67 -7.79 -1.75
N THR A 142 -2.39 -8.74 -2.29
CA THR A 142 -3.83 -8.63 -2.52
C THR A 142 -4.59 -9.35 -1.41
N SER A 143 -5.86 -9.06 -1.26
CA SER A 143 -6.68 -9.69 -0.24
C SER A 143 -8.12 -9.88 -0.71
N GLN A 144 -8.93 -10.57 0.07
CA GLN A 144 -10.35 -10.71 -0.20
C GLN A 144 -11.15 -10.75 1.10
N GLN A 145 -12.39 -10.31 1.00
CA GLN A 145 -13.36 -10.37 2.08
C GLN A 145 -14.70 -10.90 1.55
N ASN A 146 -15.14 -12.02 2.08
CA ASN A 146 -16.51 -12.50 1.83
C ASN A 146 -17.45 -11.91 2.89
N VAL A 147 -18.37 -11.07 2.47
CA VAL A 147 -19.43 -10.49 3.32
C VAL A 147 -20.77 -11.14 3.11
N GLY A 148 -20.81 -12.22 2.32
CA GLY A 148 -21.95 -13.09 2.08
C GLY A 148 -21.67 -14.52 2.54
N THR A 149 -22.33 -15.47 1.87
CA THR A 149 -22.18 -16.92 2.11
C THR A 149 -21.83 -17.69 0.82
N GLY A 150 -21.54 -16.96 -0.27
CA GLY A 150 -21.08 -17.53 -1.53
C GLY A 150 -19.62 -18.00 -1.47
N ASN A 151 -19.05 -18.30 -2.63
CA ASN A 151 -17.69 -18.74 -2.75
C ASN A 151 -16.69 -17.58 -2.65
N LEU A 152 -15.40 -17.90 -2.61
CA LEU A 152 -14.29 -16.94 -2.64
C LEU A 152 -13.80 -16.72 -4.08
N TRP A 153 -13.12 -15.62 -4.31
CA TRP A 153 -12.32 -15.42 -5.50
C TRP A 153 -11.11 -16.36 -5.49
N THR A 154 -10.74 -16.85 -6.66
CA THR A 154 -9.53 -17.64 -6.88
C THR A 154 -8.84 -17.20 -8.15
N VAL A 155 -7.54 -17.45 -8.30
CA VAL A 155 -6.86 -17.33 -9.58
C VAL A 155 -7.02 -18.65 -10.34
N ALA A 156 -7.37 -18.57 -11.61
CA ALA A 156 -7.47 -19.70 -12.51
C ALA A 156 -6.45 -19.55 -13.66
N ALA A 157 -5.74 -20.64 -13.96
CA ALA A 157 -4.88 -20.69 -15.13
C ALA A 157 -5.71 -20.99 -16.37
N ASN A 158 -5.60 -20.15 -17.39
CA ASN A 158 -6.28 -20.30 -18.67
C ASN A 158 -7.79 -20.66 -18.50
N PRO A 159 -8.59 -19.79 -17.88
CA PRO A 159 -9.98 -20.12 -17.56
C PRO A 159 -10.89 -20.21 -18.80
N GLY A 160 -10.39 -19.91 -19.99
CA GLY A 160 -11.18 -19.86 -21.22
C GLY A 160 -11.89 -18.52 -21.41
N TYR A 161 -12.89 -18.50 -22.28
CA TYR A 161 -13.73 -17.31 -22.53
C TYR A 161 -12.90 -16.07 -22.93
N GLY A 162 -11.83 -16.30 -23.73
CA GLY A 162 -10.90 -15.26 -24.17
C GLY A 162 -9.85 -14.83 -23.15
N PHE A 163 -9.92 -15.31 -21.91
CA PHE A 163 -8.86 -15.16 -20.91
C PHE A 163 -7.88 -16.33 -21.07
N THR A 164 -6.75 -16.07 -21.71
CA THR A 164 -5.81 -17.10 -22.19
C THR A 164 -4.62 -17.33 -21.26
N THR A 165 -4.49 -16.49 -20.24
CA THR A 165 -3.44 -16.57 -19.22
C THR A 165 -4.08 -16.75 -17.85
N LYS A 166 -3.43 -16.37 -16.75
CA LYS A 166 -4.09 -16.40 -15.43
C LYS A 166 -5.07 -15.23 -15.31
N ALA A 167 -6.19 -15.48 -14.65
CA ALA A 167 -7.18 -14.47 -14.36
C ALA A 167 -7.84 -14.70 -13.00
N LEU A 168 -8.31 -13.64 -12.37
CA LEU A 168 -9.17 -13.71 -11.20
C LEU A 168 -10.52 -14.29 -11.59
N ARG A 169 -10.97 -15.34 -10.91
CA ARG A 169 -12.21 -16.02 -11.18
C ARG A 169 -13.07 -16.17 -9.93
N TYR A 170 -14.31 -15.73 -10.00
CA TYR A 170 -15.36 -16.15 -9.10
C TYR A 170 -16.12 -17.33 -9.70
N SER A 171 -16.19 -18.43 -8.98
CA SER A 171 -17.01 -19.59 -9.33
C SER A 171 -18.35 -19.50 -8.61
N TYR A 172 -19.44 -19.69 -9.32
CA TYR A 172 -20.76 -19.62 -8.72
C TYR A 172 -20.95 -20.60 -7.54
N ASN A 173 -21.84 -20.24 -6.64
CA ASN A 173 -22.38 -21.13 -5.63
C ASN A 173 -23.82 -21.48 -6.03
N SER A 174 -24.19 -22.77 -5.99
CA SER A 174 -25.50 -23.23 -6.46
C SER A 174 -26.65 -22.77 -5.56
N THR A 175 -26.40 -22.45 -4.30
CA THR A 175 -27.42 -22.13 -3.29
C THR A 175 -27.26 -20.71 -2.74
N ASN A 176 -26.07 -20.16 -2.71
CA ASN A 176 -25.77 -18.88 -2.07
C ASN A 176 -25.39 -17.83 -3.09
N ALA A 177 -25.94 -16.64 -2.94
CA ALA A 177 -25.54 -15.47 -3.72
C ALA A 177 -24.08 -15.07 -3.43
N ALA A 178 -23.40 -14.53 -4.43
CA ALA A 178 -22.08 -13.93 -4.27
C ALA A 178 -22.19 -12.63 -3.48
N ASN A 179 -21.24 -12.37 -2.63
CA ASN A 179 -20.92 -11.06 -2.08
C ASN A 179 -19.50 -11.10 -1.54
N VAL A 180 -18.54 -11.21 -2.44
CA VAL A 180 -17.14 -11.33 -2.11
C VAL A 180 -16.34 -10.27 -2.85
N TRP A 181 -15.50 -9.56 -2.11
CA TRP A 181 -14.61 -8.53 -2.59
C TRP A 181 -13.21 -9.09 -2.77
N PHE A 182 -12.59 -8.83 -3.91
CA PHE A 182 -11.13 -8.86 -4.10
C PHE A 182 -10.61 -7.43 -3.97
N TYR A 183 -9.45 -7.26 -3.34
CA TYR A 183 -8.78 -5.96 -3.18
C TYR A 183 -7.37 -5.98 -3.73
N THR A 184 -7.02 -4.94 -4.45
CA THR A 184 -5.62 -4.69 -4.87
C THR A 184 -4.71 -4.45 -3.67
N ASN A 185 -3.40 -4.36 -3.90
CA ASN A 185 -2.49 -3.73 -2.95
C ASN A 185 -2.89 -2.26 -2.72
N GLY A 186 -2.41 -1.68 -1.61
CA GLY A 186 -2.55 -0.25 -1.35
C GLY A 186 -1.77 0.58 -2.37
N ILE A 187 -2.41 1.57 -2.96
CA ILE A 187 -1.84 2.44 -4.00
C ILE A 187 -1.83 3.88 -3.50
N ASN A 188 -0.65 4.54 -3.58
CA ASN A 188 -0.49 5.93 -3.19
C ASN A 188 -1.11 6.84 -4.26
N LEU A 189 -2.12 7.62 -3.88
CA LEU A 189 -2.77 8.59 -4.75
C LEU A 189 -2.70 9.99 -4.16
N THR A 190 -2.60 11.00 -5.04
CA THR A 190 -2.52 12.42 -4.68
C THR A 190 -3.85 13.10 -4.96
N ALA A 191 -4.33 13.90 -4.02
CA ALA A 191 -5.57 14.68 -4.16
C ALA A 191 -5.51 15.60 -5.40
N GLY A 192 -6.64 15.70 -6.09
CA GLY A 192 -6.78 16.56 -7.27
C GLY A 192 -6.11 16.05 -8.55
N THR A 193 -5.34 14.95 -8.49
CA THR A 193 -4.76 14.30 -9.67
C THR A 193 -5.81 13.41 -10.32
N ASN A 194 -5.94 13.52 -11.65
CA ASN A 194 -6.83 12.67 -12.40
C ASN A 194 -6.17 11.34 -12.73
N TYR A 195 -6.77 10.26 -12.26
CA TYR A 195 -6.34 8.89 -12.50
C TYR A 195 -7.35 8.13 -13.35
N LYS A 196 -6.93 7.03 -13.93
CA LYS A 196 -7.81 6.04 -14.55
C LYS A 196 -7.55 4.67 -13.93
N ILE A 197 -8.61 3.90 -13.73
CA ILE A 197 -8.53 2.45 -13.56
C ILE A 197 -8.94 1.78 -14.86
N THR A 198 -8.19 0.77 -15.26
CA THR A 198 -8.49 -0.06 -16.43
C THR A 198 -8.51 -1.52 -15.98
N TYR A 199 -9.42 -2.31 -16.49
CA TYR A 199 -9.51 -3.75 -16.23
C TYR A 199 -10.30 -4.45 -17.32
N ASP A 200 -9.99 -5.71 -17.55
CA ASP A 200 -10.76 -6.61 -18.39
C ASP A 200 -11.71 -7.44 -17.54
N TYR A 201 -12.95 -7.60 -18.00
CA TYR A 201 -13.94 -8.40 -17.31
C TYR A 201 -14.80 -9.20 -18.28
N GLY A 202 -15.36 -10.30 -17.79
CA GLY A 202 -16.24 -11.14 -18.59
C GLY A 202 -16.93 -12.21 -17.77
N ALA A 203 -17.86 -12.91 -18.41
CA ALA A 203 -18.57 -14.05 -17.85
C ALA A 203 -18.35 -15.29 -18.71
N ALA A 204 -18.55 -16.46 -18.13
CA ALA A 204 -18.43 -17.71 -18.85
C ALA A 204 -19.75 -18.15 -19.55
N SER A 205 -20.79 -17.33 -19.51
CA SER A 205 -22.08 -17.67 -20.11
C SER A 205 -22.85 -16.44 -20.55
N VAL A 206 -23.52 -16.56 -21.69
CA VAL A 206 -24.50 -15.56 -22.17
C VAL A 206 -25.89 -15.72 -21.52
N THR A 207 -26.15 -16.88 -20.89
CA THR A 207 -27.47 -17.23 -20.32
C THR A 207 -27.54 -16.96 -18.82
N PHE A 208 -26.41 -17.02 -18.14
CA PHE A 208 -26.30 -16.84 -16.69
C PHE A 208 -25.56 -15.53 -16.41
N PRO A 209 -26.29 -14.41 -16.26
CA PRO A 209 -25.69 -13.10 -16.13
C PRO A 209 -25.02 -12.93 -14.77
N GLU A 210 -23.75 -12.54 -14.80
CA GLU A 210 -22.98 -12.19 -13.61
C GLU A 210 -23.12 -10.70 -13.28
N LYS A 211 -22.71 -10.34 -12.07
CA LYS A 211 -22.62 -8.96 -11.62
C LYS A 211 -21.26 -8.66 -11.02
N LEU A 212 -20.71 -7.52 -11.41
CA LEU A 212 -19.42 -7.03 -10.92
C LEU A 212 -19.56 -5.55 -10.52
N LYS A 213 -19.25 -5.25 -9.26
CA LYS A 213 -19.11 -3.87 -8.80
C LYS A 213 -17.64 -3.55 -8.57
N VAL A 214 -17.20 -2.39 -9.05
CA VAL A 214 -15.84 -1.89 -8.83
C VAL A 214 -15.92 -0.59 -8.04
N ALA A 215 -15.18 -0.50 -6.96
CA ALA A 215 -15.14 0.66 -6.07
C ALA A 215 -13.75 0.88 -5.52
N TYR A 216 -13.49 2.04 -4.91
CA TYR A 216 -12.25 2.26 -4.17
C TYR A 216 -12.50 2.90 -2.82
N GLY A 217 -11.53 2.74 -1.92
CA GLY A 217 -11.58 3.26 -0.56
C GLY A 217 -10.22 3.22 0.13
N THR A 218 -10.16 3.67 1.37
CA THR A 218 -8.92 3.84 2.14
C THR A 218 -8.46 2.59 2.91
N SER A 219 -9.19 1.50 2.82
CA SER A 219 -8.79 0.21 3.39
C SER A 219 -9.39 -0.94 2.59
N ALA A 220 -8.77 -2.13 2.65
CA ALA A 220 -9.22 -3.36 2.00
C ALA A 220 -10.39 -4.02 2.76
N LEU A 221 -11.47 -3.29 2.96
CA LEU A 221 -12.69 -3.72 3.65
C LEU A 221 -13.92 -3.28 2.85
N ALA A 222 -14.95 -4.09 2.81
CA ALA A 222 -16.20 -3.81 2.10
C ALA A 222 -16.86 -2.49 2.57
N SER A 223 -16.80 -2.21 3.88
CA SER A 223 -17.31 -0.96 4.47
C SER A 223 -16.55 0.29 4.05
N ALA A 224 -15.32 0.16 3.59
CA ALA A 224 -14.49 1.27 3.11
C ALA A 224 -14.62 1.52 1.61
N MET A 225 -15.23 0.63 0.84
CA MET A 225 -15.47 0.77 -0.61
C MET A 225 -16.62 1.73 -0.89
N THR A 226 -16.47 2.97 -0.48
CA THR A 226 -17.55 3.98 -0.49
C THR A 226 -17.71 4.71 -1.83
N THR A 227 -16.68 4.72 -2.67
CA THR A 227 -16.73 5.38 -3.98
C THR A 227 -16.83 4.33 -5.09
N VAL A 228 -18.03 4.17 -5.63
CA VAL A 228 -18.29 3.25 -6.74
C VAL A 228 -17.78 3.86 -8.05
N LEU A 229 -16.98 3.10 -8.78
CA LEU A 229 -16.41 3.45 -10.09
C LEU A 229 -17.22 2.85 -11.23
N ALA A 230 -17.68 1.60 -11.06
CA ALA A 230 -18.52 0.91 -12.02
C ALA A 230 -19.46 -0.10 -11.32
N ASP A 231 -20.64 -0.31 -11.87
CA ASP A 231 -21.60 -1.33 -11.43
C ASP A 231 -22.15 -2.05 -12.66
N HIS A 232 -21.51 -3.18 -12.99
CA HIS A 232 -21.90 -4.03 -14.11
C HIS A 232 -22.97 -5.01 -13.64
N THR A 233 -24.22 -4.66 -13.84
CA THR A 233 -25.38 -5.41 -13.35
C THR A 233 -25.81 -6.58 -14.25
N ASN A 234 -25.22 -6.71 -15.45
CA ASN A 234 -25.56 -7.74 -16.44
C ASN A 234 -24.32 -8.09 -17.28
N VAL A 235 -23.41 -8.88 -16.72
CA VAL A 235 -22.20 -9.35 -17.41
C VAL A 235 -22.52 -10.66 -18.12
N VAL A 236 -22.61 -10.64 -19.43
CA VAL A 236 -22.93 -11.79 -20.30
C VAL A 236 -21.93 -11.95 -21.45
N ASN A 237 -20.90 -11.14 -21.49
CA ASN A 237 -19.84 -11.19 -22.49
C ASN A 237 -18.90 -12.39 -22.21
N THR A 238 -18.79 -13.30 -23.15
CA THR A 238 -17.91 -14.49 -23.06
C THR A 238 -16.54 -14.27 -23.71
N THR A 239 -16.21 -13.02 -23.95
CA THR A 239 -14.86 -12.54 -24.30
C THR A 239 -14.57 -11.33 -23.43
N PRO A 240 -13.29 -11.06 -23.08
CA PRO A 240 -12.95 -9.92 -22.25
C PRO A 240 -13.44 -8.61 -22.84
N LEU A 241 -14.11 -7.79 -22.03
CA LEU A 241 -14.38 -6.40 -22.33
C LEU A 241 -13.48 -5.53 -21.46
N ASN A 242 -12.79 -4.61 -22.11
CA ASN A 242 -11.98 -3.62 -21.39
C ASN A 242 -12.88 -2.49 -20.87
N ASN A 243 -12.75 -2.16 -19.60
CA ASN A 243 -13.41 -1.00 -18.98
C ASN A 243 -12.37 0.00 -18.51
N VAL A 244 -12.65 1.28 -18.73
CA VAL A 244 -11.80 2.40 -18.32
C VAL A 244 -12.66 3.41 -17.56
N VAL A 245 -12.28 3.74 -16.33
CA VAL A 245 -12.97 4.74 -15.52
C VAL A 245 -11.98 5.77 -15.00
N ASN A 246 -12.23 7.03 -15.31
CA ASN A 246 -11.47 8.14 -14.75
C ASN A 246 -12.03 8.55 -13.39
N PHE A 247 -11.16 8.91 -12.46
CA PHE A 247 -11.52 9.34 -11.11
C PHE A 247 -10.47 10.31 -10.56
N THR A 248 -10.86 11.10 -9.57
CA THR A 248 -9.98 12.08 -8.92
C THR A 248 -10.20 12.00 -7.41
N PRO A 249 -9.20 11.51 -6.63
CA PRO A 249 -9.31 11.48 -5.18
C PRO A 249 -9.36 12.92 -4.62
N THR A 250 -10.15 13.13 -3.59
CA THR A 250 -10.26 14.43 -2.90
C THR A 250 -9.22 14.60 -1.79
N VAL A 251 -8.61 13.50 -1.32
CA VAL A 251 -7.60 13.47 -0.27
C VAL A 251 -6.42 12.61 -0.75
N SER A 252 -5.19 13.04 -0.45
CA SER A 252 -4.00 12.23 -0.71
C SER A 252 -3.90 11.10 0.32
N GLY A 253 -3.48 9.91 -0.11
CA GLY A 253 -3.33 8.77 0.78
C GLY A 253 -3.21 7.44 0.06
N VAL A 254 -3.24 6.36 0.85
CA VAL A 254 -3.27 4.99 0.34
C VAL A 254 -4.70 4.59 0.04
N TYR A 255 -4.94 4.07 -1.14
CA TYR A 255 -6.24 3.59 -1.60
C TYR A 255 -6.16 2.15 -2.10
N TYR A 256 -7.25 1.44 -1.92
CA TYR A 256 -7.45 0.07 -2.38
C TYR A 256 -8.59 0.04 -3.39
N PHE A 257 -8.46 -0.73 -4.46
CA PHE A 257 -9.53 -0.95 -5.43
C PHE A 257 -10.14 -2.32 -5.18
N GLY A 258 -11.46 -2.32 -5.01
CA GLY A 258 -12.23 -3.50 -4.71
C GLY A 258 -13.07 -3.96 -5.90
N PHE A 259 -13.06 -5.25 -6.18
CA PHE A 259 -13.87 -5.92 -7.20
C PHE A 259 -14.83 -6.89 -6.50
N ASN A 260 -16.12 -6.56 -6.48
CA ASN A 260 -17.15 -7.35 -5.82
C ASN A 260 -17.91 -8.21 -6.81
N ALA A 261 -17.77 -9.53 -6.70
CA ALA A 261 -18.75 -10.44 -7.26
C ALA A 261 -20.01 -10.39 -6.40
N ASN A 262 -21.13 -9.98 -6.98
CA ASN A 262 -22.41 -9.80 -6.28
C ASN A 262 -23.62 -10.38 -7.05
N SER A 263 -23.37 -11.43 -7.80
CA SER A 263 -24.38 -12.18 -8.55
C SER A 263 -25.31 -12.96 -7.62
N ILE A 264 -26.50 -13.24 -8.08
CA ILE A 264 -27.41 -14.21 -7.42
C ILE A 264 -26.81 -15.62 -7.45
N ALA A 265 -27.37 -16.53 -6.67
CA ALA A 265 -26.96 -17.93 -6.70
C ALA A 265 -27.17 -18.58 -8.09
N ASN A 266 -26.42 -19.65 -8.34
CA ASN A 266 -26.56 -20.51 -9.51
C ASN A 266 -26.35 -19.78 -10.87
N GLN A 267 -25.45 -18.81 -10.94
CA GLN A 267 -24.95 -18.25 -12.20
C GLN A 267 -23.81 -19.15 -12.75
N PHE A 268 -22.70 -18.59 -13.26
CA PHE A 268 -21.59 -19.43 -13.75
C PHE A 268 -20.22 -18.90 -13.26
N TYR A 269 -19.37 -18.38 -14.14
CA TYR A 269 -18.09 -17.79 -13.75
C TYR A 269 -18.03 -16.32 -14.12
N LEU A 270 -17.54 -15.52 -13.18
CA LEU A 270 -17.16 -14.13 -13.42
C LEU A 270 -15.63 -14.06 -13.45
N LEU A 271 -15.09 -13.33 -14.40
CA LEU A 271 -13.65 -13.21 -14.66
C LEU A 271 -13.23 -11.74 -14.65
N VAL A 272 -12.05 -11.46 -14.09
CA VAL A 272 -11.40 -10.15 -14.10
C VAL A 272 -9.92 -10.35 -14.37
N ASP A 273 -9.32 -9.47 -15.18
CA ASP A 273 -7.91 -9.50 -15.53
C ASP A 273 -7.38 -8.11 -15.86
N ASN A 274 -6.06 -8.00 -16.02
CA ASN A 274 -5.37 -6.81 -16.51
C ASN A 274 -5.77 -5.52 -15.78
N VAL A 275 -5.87 -5.59 -14.45
CA VAL A 275 -6.18 -4.42 -13.62
C VAL A 275 -5.00 -3.46 -13.65
N SER A 276 -5.23 -2.21 -14.00
CA SER A 276 -4.21 -1.15 -13.91
C SER A 276 -4.78 0.13 -13.36
N VAL A 277 -3.96 0.86 -12.60
CA VAL A 277 -4.25 2.22 -12.13
C VAL A 277 -3.11 3.13 -12.54
N ASP A 278 -3.42 4.19 -13.26
CA ASP A 278 -2.42 5.11 -13.79
C ASP A 278 -2.93 6.56 -13.81
N VAL A 279 -2.02 7.50 -13.90
CA VAL A 279 -2.36 8.92 -14.12
C VAL A 279 -2.98 9.06 -15.50
N VAL A 280 -4.09 9.77 -15.59
CA VAL A 280 -4.55 10.27 -16.88
C VAL A 280 -3.57 11.37 -17.29
N LEU A 281 -2.68 11.04 -18.21
CA LEU A 281 -1.93 12.08 -18.91
C LEU A 281 -2.97 12.90 -19.65
N SER A 282 -3.39 14.02 -19.07
CA SER A 282 -4.13 14.99 -19.82
C SER A 282 -3.18 15.47 -20.93
N ASN A 283 -3.45 15.08 -22.15
CA ASN A 283 -3.28 16.05 -23.18
C ASN A 283 -4.27 17.16 -22.77
N ASP A 284 -3.85 18.08 -21.91
CA ASP A 284 -4.43 19.39 -21.92
C ASP A 284 -4.41 19.75 -23.38
N SER A 285 -5.60 19.62 -23.99
CA SER A 285 -5.76 20.02 -25.37
C SER A 285 -5.13 21.39 -25.40
N PHE A 286 -4.12 21.59 -26.23
CA PHE A 286 -3.58 22.92 -26.55
C PHE A 286 -4.68 23.81 -27.10
N ASN A 287 -5.93 23.48 -26.85
CA ASN A 287 -7.15 24.12 -27.28
C ASN A 287 -7.85 24.76 -26.09
N ASN A 288 -7.66 26.08 -25.95
CA ASN A 288 -8.70 27.05 -25.56
C ASN A 288 -9.09 27.18 -24.08
N LYS A 289 -8.17 27.16 -23.12
CA LYS A 289 -8.37 27.99 -21.94
C LYS A 289 -7.51 29.27 -21.92
N SER A 290 -6.57 29.39 -22.83
CA SER A 290 -5.91 30.68 -23.08
C SER A 290 -6.79 31.49 -24.02
N ASN A 291 -7.34 32.60 -23.55
CA ASN A 291 -7.98 33.61 -24.42
C ASN A 291 -6.95 34.29 -25.36
N VAL A 292 -5.79 33.65 -25.59
CA VAL A 292 -4.80 34.10 -26.56
C VAL A 292 -5.29 33.77 -27.95
N MET A 293 -5.49 34.77 -28.79
CA MET A 293 -5.72 34.59 -30.21
C MET A 293 -4.38 34.53 -30.93
N ALA A 294 -4.18 33.50 -31.75
CA ALA A 294 -3.00 33.30 -32.56
C ALA A 294 -3.38 32.99 -33.99
N TYR A 295 -2.97 33.86 -34.93
CA TYR A 295 -3.33 33.73 -36.33
C TYR A 295 -2.29 34.38 -37.27
N PRO A 296 -2.14 33.87 -38.52
CA PRO A 296 -2.70 32.63 -39.01
C PRO A 296 -2.04 31.40 -38.38
N ASN A 297 -2.74 30.27 -38.33
CA ASN A 297 -2.16 28.96 -38.00
C ASN A 297 -2.80 27.93 -38.94
N PRO A 298 -2.09 27.39 -39.94
CA PRO A 298 -0.65 27.51 -40.18
C PRO A 298 -0.19 28.93 -40.54
N VAL A 299 1.08 29.20 -40.17
CA VAL A 299 1.76 30.49 -40.37
C VAL A 299 2.85 30.36 -41.45
N LYS A 300 2.91 31.35 -42.38
CA LYS A 300 4.03 31.45 -43.33
C LYS A 300 5.17 32.29 -42.78
N ASP A 301 4.94 33.57 -42.52
CA ASP A 301 6.01 34.50 -42.13
C ASP A 301 5.76 35.13 -40.76
N VAL A 302 4.59 35.68 -40.52
CA VAL A 302 4.28 36.42 -39.29
C VAL A 302 3.11 35.79 -38.55
N LEU A 303 3.36 35.40 -37.30
CA LEU A 303 2.35 34.98 -36.35
C LEU A 303 1.88 36.18 -35.53
N ASN A 304 0.60 36.48 -35.58
CA ASN A 304 -0.02 37.53 -34.77
C ASN A 304 -0.57 36.86 -33.50
N LEU A 305 -0.22 37.43 -32.36
CA LEU A 305 -0.72 37.03 -31.04
C LEU A 305 -1.49 38.22 -30.44
N SER A 306 -2.66 37.95 -29.89
CA SER A 306 -3.49 38.97 -29.22
C SER A 306 -4.03 38.40 -27.90
N TYR A 307 -4.01 39.24 -26.86
CA TYR A 307 -4.54 38.90 -25.54
C TYR A 307 -5.18 40.15 -24.89
N LYS A 308 -6.09 39.94 -23.93
CA LYS A 308 -6.81 41.02 -23.23
C LYS A 308 -5.93 41.95 -22.38
N THR A 309 -4.77 41.48 -21.91
CA THR A 309 -3.74 42.21 -21.14
C THR A 309 -2.39 42.11 -21.82
N ALA A 310 -1.43 42.93 -21.41
CA ALA A 310 -0.15 43.01 -22.06
C ALA A 310 0.62 41.68 -21.98
N ILE A 311 1.11 41.23 -23.12
CA ILE A 311 2.05 40.07 -23.25
C ILE A 311 3.43 40.57 -22.89
N SER A 312 4.07 39.98 -21.91
CA SER A 312 5.39 40.36 -21.41
C SER A 312 6.53 39.63 -22.13
N ASN A 313 6.29 38.39 -22.58
CA ASN A 313 7.29 37.61 -23.31
C ASN A 313 6.64 36.57 -24.22
N VAL A 314 7.27 36.32 -25.38
CA VAL A 314 6.90 35.26 -26.31
C VAL A 314 8.13 34.42 -26.62
N ARG A 315 8.07 33.11 -26.38
CA ARG A 315 9.14 32.12 -26.66
C ARG A 315 8.63 31.10 -27.65
N VAL A 316 9.35 30.87 -28.73
CA VAL A 316 9.07 29.81 -29.69
C VAL A 316 10.08 28.67 -29.50
N ILE A 317 9.57 27.46 -29.38
CA ILE A 317 10.33 26.25 -29.05
C ILE A 317 10.05 25.21 -30.13
N ASN A 318 11.09 24.56 -30.63
CA ASN A 318 10.95 23.44 -31.57
C ASN A 318 10.56 22.13 -30.85
N LEU A 319 10.26 21.07 -31.60
CA LEU A 319 9.86 19.77 -31.03
C LEU A 319 10.99 19.06 -30.25
N LEU A 320 12.26 19.52 -30.37
CA LEU A 320 13.39 19.03 -29.59
C LEU A 320 13.53 19.77 -28.25
N GLY A 321 12.64 20.73 -27.95
CA GLY A 321 12.68 21.53 -26.74
C GLY A 321 13.66 22.72 -26.80
N GLN A 322 14.24 23.02 -27.96
CA GLN A 322 15.17 24.14 -28.12
C GLN A 322 14.40 25.43 -28.37
N GLU A 323 14.75 26.49 -27.66
CA GLU A 323 14.26 27.85 -27.91
C GLU A 323 14.84 28.37 -29.22
N VAL A 324 13.98 28.69 -30.18
CA VAL A 324 14.37 29.21 -31.52
C VAL A 324 14.09 30.70 -31.68
N LEU A 325 13.13 31.24 -30.94
CA LEU A 325 12.84 32.71 -30.89
C LEU A 325 12.47 33.09 -29.45
N ASN A 326 12.85 34.30 -29.06
CA ASN A 326 12.46 34.88 -27.77
C ASN A 326 12.28 36.38 -27.93
N THR A 327 11.05 36.88 -27.71
CA THR A 327 10.69 38.27 -27.88
C THR A 327 10.09 38.83 -26.60
N LYS A 328 10.77 39.77 -25.95
CA LYS A 328 10.19 40.54 -24.84
C LYS A 328 9.32 41.67 -25.39
N THR A 329 8.18 41.86 -24.78
CA THR A 329 7.20 42.85 -25.21
C THR A 329 6.42 43.39 -24.02
N ASN A 330 5.55 44.34 -24.21
CA ASN A 330 4.63 44.82 -23.18
C ASN A 330 3.39 45.42 -23.88
N THR A 331 2.83 44.63 -24.81
CA THR A 331 1.66 45.04 -25.61
C THR A 331 0.63 43.92 -25.66
N ASN A 332 -0.63 44.28 -25.92
CA ASN A 332 -1.71 43.33 -26.03
C ASN A 332 -1.66 42.51 -27.33
N ASP A 333 -1.08 43.14 -28.39
CA ASP A 333 -0.90 42.56 -29.71
C ASP A 333 0.58 42.45 -30.02
N VAL A 334 1.03 41.30 -30.44
CA VAL A 334 2.44 40.99 -30.72
C VAL A 334 2.55 40.28 -32.07
N GLN A 335 3.50 40.76 -32.90
CA GLN A 335 3.87 40.07 -34.13
C GLN A 335 5.19 39.33 -33.93
N VAL A 336 5.19 38.03 -34.22
CA VAL A 336 6.36 37.16 -34.15
C VAL A 336 6.77 36.77 -35.56
N ASP A 337 7.94 37.24 -35.98
CA ASP A 337 8.51 36.86 -37.28
C ASP A 337 9.03 35.41 -37.21
N MET A 338 8.36 34.56 -37.95
CA MET A 338 8.72 33.13 -38.09
C MET A 338 9.32 32.81 -39.47
N SER A 339 9.61 33.81 -40.31
CA SER A 339 10.05 33.62 -41.68
C SER A 339 11.36 32.80 -41.80
N ALA A 340 12.25 32.99 -40.84
CA ALA A 340 13.54 32.26 -40.78
C ALA A 340 13.44 30.81 -40.27
N LEU A 341 12.26 30.39 -39.80
CA LEU A 341 12.07 29.05 -39.25
C LEU A 341 11.69 28.04 -40.34
N ASN A 342 12.17 26.82 -40.23
CA ASN A 342 11.81 25.74 -41.13
C ASN A 342 10.33 25.35 -40.95
N ALA A 343 9.74 24.80 -42.01
CA ALA A 343 8.40 24.23 -41.92
C ALA A 343 8.34 23.11 -40.86
N GLY A 344 7.30 23.14 -40.03
CA GLY A 344 7.16 22.18 -38.93
C GLY A 344 6.24 22.70 -37.81
N ALA A 345 6.13 21.88 -36.75
CA ALA A 345 5.36 22.23 -35.56
C ALA A 345 6.28 22.89 -34.49
N TYR A 346 5.74 23.97 -33.90
CA TYR A 346 6.39 24.74 -32.87
C TYR A 346 5.46 24.89 -31.66
N ILE A 347 6.05 25.00 -30.48
CA ILE A 347 5.37 25.37 -29.23
C ILE A 347 5.67 26.82 -28.96
N VAL A 348 4.65 27.64 -28.82
CA VAL A 348 4.74 29.07 -28.51
C VAL A 348 4.26 29.29 -27.08
N ASN A 349 5.18 29.71 -26.20
CA ASN A 349 4.91 30.09 -24.82
C ASN A 349 4.75 31.61 -24.74
N ILE A 350 3.63 32.05 -24.22
CA ILE A 350 3.24 33.43 -24.10
C ILE A 350 3.07 33.78 -22.64
N THR A 351 3.87 34.66 -22.09
CA THR A 351 3.82 35.09 -20.70
C THR A 351 2.99 36.34 -20.54
N VAL A 352 1.99 36.27 -19.67
CA VAL A 352 1.09 37.37 -19.30
C VAL A 352 0.93 37.37 -17.79
N GLU A 353 1.25 38.45 -17.10
CA GLU A 353 1.09 38.60 -15.65
C GLU A 353 1.64 37.36 -14.87
N ASP A 354 2.87 36.92 -15.14
CA ASP A 354 3.53 35.76 -14.57
C ASP A 354 2.89 34.38 -14.90
N THR A 355 1.83 34.37 -15.72
CA THR A 355 1.21 33.14 -16.21
C THR A 355 1.69 32.83 -17.63
N VAL A 356 2.09 31.57 -17.86
CA VAL A 356 2.51 31.10 -19.18
C VAL A 356 1.37 30.40 -19.87
N HIS A 357 0.97 30.91 -21.00
CA HIS A 357 0.04 30.29 -21.94
C HIS A 357 0.80 29.61 -23.07
N THR A 358 0.45 28.39 -23.39
CA THR A 358 1.14 27.60 -24.40
C THR A 358 0.20 27.24 -25.53
N ILE A 359 0.64 27.49 -26.77
CA ILE A 359 -0.09 27.13 -27.98
C ILE A 359 0.80 26.37 -28.96
N LYS A 360 0.19 25.53 -29.79
CA LYS A 360 0.86 24.83 -30.90
C LYS A 360 0.62 25.63 -32.18
N VAL A 361 1.70 25.91 -32.91
CA VAL A 361 1.66 26.62 -34.20
C VAL A 361 2.33 25.74 -35.26
N ILE A 362 1.75 25.70 -36.44
CA ILE A 362 2.30 25.04 -37.63
C ILE A 362 2.91 26.09 -38.53
N LYS A 363 4.21 25.96 -38.83
CA LYS A 363 4.93 26.77 -39.84
C LYS A 363 4.91 26.04 -41.16
N GLU A 364 4.47 26.73 -42.21
CA GLU A 364 4.52 26.29 -43.61
C GLU A 364 5.81 26.73 -44.30
#